data_dcf7069d8f34dfa8f076abcee0295ebb
#
_entry.id   dcf7069d8f34dfa8f076abcee0295ebb
#
_cell.length_a   1.000
_cell.length_b   1.000
_cell.length_c   1.000
_cell.angle_alpha   90.00
_cell.angle_beta   90.00
_cell.angle_gamma   90.00
#
_symmetry.space_group_name_H-M   'P 1'
#
loop_
_entity.id
_entity.type
_entity.pdbx_description
1 polymer ?
#
loop_
_entity_poly.entity_id
_entity_poly.type
_entity_poly.pdbx_seq_one_letter_code
_entity_poly.pdbx_strand_id
1 'polypeptide(L)'
;GQRFESKLRESLHMGCVTYRDRFFPGGKISEKRFAKAYQAAYQEVLLIRKAYKQHGWDNAVGSSGTMRSVEAILMQQGWSAEGFDASCLAGLRKFLLSHSHIDELTDLPGLSERRRGVIVPGVAIICGVFDALGVAHMNTSPGALREGVIYEMMGREVHEDVRERTVSSLMRRAEVDQQNADQVESMAMLLFEKAAQEWHLTETDRDLLRWASRLHEVGLSVAHTQFHKHGQYLIEHSDLPGFSKQMQWILALLVRSHRQKFPT
;
A
#
# COMPACT_ATOMS: atom_id res chain seq x y z
N GLY A 1 9.48 -4.75 -4.05
CA GLY A 1 9.27 -5.96 -3.21
C GLY A 1 9.81 -7.22 -3.88
N GLN A 2 10.10 -8.22 -3.11
CA GLN A 2 10.40 -9.55 -3.64
C GLN A 2 9.16 -10.44 -3.44
N ARG A 3 8.66 -11.03 -4.52
CA ARG A 3 7.40 -11.79 -4.54
C ARG A 3 6.23 -10.92 -4.06
N PHE A 4 5.58 -11.28 -2.94
CA PHE A 4 4.44 -10.56 -2.36
C PHE A 4 4.80 -9.65 -1.17
N GLU A 5 6.08 -9.57 -0.78
CA GLU A 5 6.52 -8.74 0.34
C GLU A 5 6.87 -7.33 -0.14
N SER A 6 6.20 -6.34 0.45
CA SER A 6 6.52 -4.94 0.26
C SER A 6 7.62 -4.54 1.25
N LYS A 7 8.76 -4.08 0.76
CA LYS A 7 9.88 -3.64 1.59
C LYS A 7 9.70 -2.23 2.15
N LEU A 8 9.11 -1.35 1.34
CA LEU A 8 8.76 0.02 1.73
C LEU A 8 7.33 0.30 1.26
N ARG A 9 6.53 0.93 2.11
CA ARG A 9 5.17 1.38 1.78
C ARG A 9 4.98 2.79 2.32
N GLU A 10 4.55 3.67 1.44
CA GLU A 10 4.31 5.05 1.79
C GLU A 10 3.01 5.54 1.16
N SER A 11 2.32 6.40 1.86
CA SER A 11 1.13 7.08 1.36
C SER A 11 1.42 8.56 1.25
N LEU A 12 1.26 9.11 0.05
CA LEU A 12 1.54 10.50 -0.24
C LEU A 12 0.26 11.27 -0.52
N HIS A 13 0.21 12.53 -0.09
CA HIS A 13 -0.96 13.40 -0.27
C HIS A 13 -1.05 13.98 -1.69
N MET A 14 -0.99 13.11 -2.71
CA MET A 14 -1.08 13.51 -4.10
C MET A 14 -2.04 12.58 -4.87
N GLY A 15 -3.08 13.18 -5.43
CA GLY A 15 -4.08 12.49 -6.24
C GLY A 15 -4.57 13.37 -7.37
N CYS A 16 -4.84 12.78 -8.53
CA CYS A 16 -5.23 13.54 -9.73
C CYS A 16 -6.52 14.34 -9.53
N VAL A 17 -7.47 13.87 -8.73
CA VAL A 17 -8.71 14.60 -8.42
C VAL A 17 -8.43 15.78 -7.48
N THR A 18 -7.73 15.54 -6.38
CA THR A 18 -7.36 16.59 -5.42
C THR A 18 -6.51 17.67 -6.09
N TYR A 19 -5.58 17.27 -6.96
CA TYR A 19 -4.73 18.21 -7.71
C TYR A 19 -5.50 18.98 -8.77
N ARG A 20 -6.52 18.37 -9.42
CA ARG A 20 -7.45 19.09 -10.31
C ARG A 20 -8.11 20.23 -9.55
N ASP A 21 -8.72 19.92 -8.43
CA ASP A 21 -9.52 20.89 -7.67
C ASP A 21 -8.64 22.02 -7.10
N ARG A 22 -7.42 21.69 -6.67
CA ARG A 22 -6.47 22.63 -6.07
C ARG A 22 -5.73 23.49 -7.09
N PHE A 23 -5.26 22.93 -8.19
CA PHE A 23 -4.35 23.61 -9.11
C PHE A 23 -4.98 23.98 -10.45
N PHE A 24 -6.06 23.29 -10.85
CA PHE A 24 -6.73 23.50 -12.14
C PHE A 24 -8.23 23.81 -11.97
N PRO A 25 -8.62 24.71 -11.05
CA PRO A 25 -10.03 25.04 -10.84
C PRO A 25 -10.67 25.55 -12.12
N GLY A 26 -11.89 25.06 -12.39
CA GLY A 26 -12.64 25.37 -13.60
C GLY A 26 -12.01 24.82 -14.89
N GLY A 27 -11.14 23.82 -14.81
CA GLY A 27 -10.55 23.18 -16.00
C GLY A 27 -9.48 23.99 -16.74
N LYS A 28 -9.05 25.14 -16.21
CA LYS A 28 -8.07 26.03 -16.87
C LYS A 28 -6.67 25.46 -16.82
N ILE A 29 -6.02 25.36 -17.97
CA ILE A 29 -4.64 24.92 -18.16
C ILE A 29 -3.74 26.15 -18.34
N SER A 30 -2.60 26.15 -17.68
CA SER A 30 -1.51 27.12 -17.94
C SER A 30 -0.20 26.58 -17.39
N GLU A 31 0.92 27.06 -17.93
CA GLU A 31 2.25 26.68 -17.46
C GLU A 31 2.43 26.98 -15.96
N LYS A 32 1.97 28.14 -15.49
CA LYS A 32 2.02 28.52 -14.08
C LYS A 32 1.26 27.53 -13.17
N ARG A 33 0.08 27.06 -13.60
CA ARG A 33 -0.72 26.08 -12.85
C ARG A 33 -0.07 24.71 -12.84
N PHE A 34 0.42 24.28 -13.99
CA PHE A 34 1.14 23.03 -14.13
C PHE A 34 2.40 23.02 -13.27
N ALA A 35 3.21 24.08 -13.31
CA ALA A 35 4.42 24.22 -12.51
C ALA A 35 4.13 24.12 -10.99
N LYS A 36 3.04 24.73 -10.51
CA LYS A 36 2.62 24.63 -9.11
C LYS A 36 2.23 23.20 -8.73
N ALA A 37 1.46 22.51 -9.57
CA ALA A 37 1.08 21.11 -9.34
C ALA A 37 2.30 20.18 -9.36
N TYR A 38 3.16 20.30 -10.36
CA TYR A 38 4.43 19.60 -10.45
C TYR A 38 5.31 19.81 -9.19
N GLN A 39 5.49 21.07 -8.80
CA GLN A 39 6.32 21.38 -7.63
C GLN A 39 5.75 20.78 -6.34
N ALA A 40 4.44 20.81 -6.16
CA ALA A 40 3.79 20.19 -5.02
C ALA A 40 4.00 18.66 -5.01
N ALA A 41 3.88 17.99 -6.15
CA ALA A 41 4.14 16.56 -6.26
C ALA A 41 5.63 16.23 -6.02
N TYR A 42 6.52 17.01 -6.59
CA TYR A 42 7.96 16.86 -6.38
C TYR A 42 8.32 16.92 -4.88
N GLN A 43 7.79 17.92 -4.16
CA GLN A 43 8.05 18.08 -2.72
C GLN A 43 7.52 16.90 -1.89
N GLU A 44 6.32 16.41 -2.19
CA GLU A 44 5.77 15.21 -1.53
C GLU A 44 6.69 13.98 -1.70
N VAL A 45 7.19 13.77 -2.90
CA VAL A 45 8.07 12.64 -3.19
C VAL A 45 9.45 12.79 -2.54
N LEU A 46 9.94 14.01 -2.30
CA LEU A 46 11.20 14.22 -1.59
C LEU A 46 11.21 13.61 -0.19
N LEU A 47 10.06 13.53 0.48
CA LEU A 47 9.93 12.94 1.82
C LEU A 47 10.39 11.47 1.84
N ILE A 48 10.10 10.74 0.77
CA ILE A 48 10.42 9.31 0.66
C ILE A 48 11.68 9.02 -0.16
N ARG A 49 12.21 10.02 -0.87
CA ARG A 49 13.31 9.89 -1.85
C ARG A 49 14.52 9.16 -1.29
N LYS A 50 14.97 9.54 -0.07
CA LYS A 50 16.19 8.97 0.53
C LYS A 50 16.03 7.46 0.75
N ALA A 51 14.94 7.04 1.37
CA ALA A 51 14.67 5.63 1.66
C ALA A 51 14.57 4.79 0.39
N TYR A 52 13.82 5.29 -0.61
CA TYR A 52 13.63 4.58 -1.87
C TYR A 52 14.92 4.48 -2.69
N LYS A 53 15.72 5.57 -2.77
CA LYS A 53 17.00 5.54 -3.48
C LYS A 53 18.04 4.65 -2.82
N GLN A 54 18.09 4.60 -1.49
CA GLN A 54 18.98 3.69 -0.76
C GLN A 54 18.61 2.23 -0.98
N HIS A 55 17.30 1.95 -1.09
CA HIS A 55 16.82 0.60 -1.32
C HIS A 55 17.00 0.16 -2.78
N GLY A 56 16.86 1.09 -3.73
CA GLY A 56 16.89 0.85 -5.16
C GLY A 56 15.66 0.11 -5.68
N TRP A 57 15.56 0.00 -6.99
CA TRP A 57 14.56 -0.79 -7.72
C TRP A 57 15.08 -1.19 -9.09
N ASP A 58 14.64 -2.33 -9.59
CA ASP A 58 14.98 -2.81 -10.92
C ASP A 58 14.02 -2.23 -11.96
N ASN A 59 12.74 -2.14 -11.62
CA ASN A 59 11.68 -1.67 -12.51
C ASN A 59 10.73 -0.72 -11.77
N ALA A 60 10.28 0.33 -12.47
CA ALA A 60 9.18 1.18 -12.02
C ALA A 60 7.91 0.77 -12.76
N VAL A 61 6.84 0.51 -12.00
CA VAL A 61 5.55 0.10 -12.55
C VAL A 61 4.46 1.02 -12.03
N GLY A 62 3.78 1.71 -12.95
CA GLY A 62 2.62 2.54 -12.66
C GLY A 62 1.33 1.73 -12.74
N SER A 63 0.50 1.79 -11.71
CA SER A 63 -0.87 1.28 -11.75
C SER A 63 -1.86 2.43 -11.65
N SER A 64 -3.06 2.24 -12.03
CA SER A 64 -4.19 3.16 -11.99
C SER A 64 -4.67 3.64 -13.36
N GLY A 65 -5.86 4.22 -13.37
CA GLY A 65 -6.44 4.73 -14.62
C GLY A 65 -5.68 5.92 -15.23
N THR A 66 -4.98 6.72 -14.42
CA THR A 66 -4.17 7.85 -14.94
C THR A 66 -2.93 7.35 -15.66
N MET A 67 -2.21 6.38 -15.08
CA MET A 67 -1.03 5.76 -15.70
C MET A 67 -1.38 5.13 -17.05
N ARG A 68 -2.44 4.33 -17.08
CA ARG A 68 -2.93 3.71 -18.34
C ARG A 68 -3.38 4.73 -19.38
N SER A 69 -3.99 5.85 -18.96
CA SER A 69 -4.36 6.91 -19.91
C SER A 69 -3.14 7.60 -20.50
N VAL A 70 -2.10 7.86 -19.69
CA VAL A 70 -0.84 8.44 -20.17
C VAL A 70 -0.20 7.52 -21.19
N GLU A 71 -0.03 6.24 -20.86
CA GLU A 71 0.53 5.26 -21.80
C GLU A 71 -0.30 5.15 -23.09
N ALA A 72 -1.63 5.03 -22.98
CA ALA A 72 -2.51 4.95 -24.15
C ALA A 72 -2.40 6.17 -25.07
N ILE A 73 -2.30 7.37 -24.50
CA ILE A 73 -2.07 8.59 -25.29
C ILE A 73 -0.71 8.51 -26.00
N LEU A 74 0.35 8.18 -25.27
CA LEU A 74 1.70 8.14 -25.83
C LEU A 74 1.82 7.10 -26.95
N MET A 75 1.23 5.92 -26.78
CA MET A 75 1.22 4.87 -27.80
C MET A 75 0.41 5.29 -29.03
N GLN A 76 -0.77 5.87 -28.86
CA GLN A 76 -1.61 6.29 -29.99
C GLN A 76 -1.07 7.50 -30.73
N GLN A 77 -0.26 8.32 -30.06
CA GLN A 77 0.50 9.40 -30.72
C GLN A 77 1.81 8.91 -31.38
N GLY A 78 2.16 7.64 -31.20
CA GLY A 78 3.43 7.10 -31.68
C GLY A 78 4.67 7.61 -30.92
N TRP A 79 4.47 8.14 -29.71
CA TRP A 79 5.55 8.69 -28.87
C TRP A 79 6.19 7.62 -27.98
N SER A 80 5.54 6.49 -27.79
CA SER A 80 6.08 5.32 -27.11
C SER A 80 5.51 4.04 -27.70
N ALA A 81 6.30 2.95 -27.69
CA ALA A 81 5.85 1.61 -28.06
C ALA A 81 5.37 0.81 -26.85
N GLU A 82 5.98 1.01 -25.68
CA GLU A 82 5.67 0.32 -24.44
C GLU A 82 6.18 1.15 -23.26
N GLY A 83 5.35 1.37 -22.24
CA GLY A 83 5.71 2.22 -21.12
C GLY A 83 6.05 3.65 -21.53
N PHE A 84 6.80 4.36 -20.70
CA PHE A 84 7.24 5.71 -21.04
C PHE A 84 8.42 6.17 -20.16
N ASP A 85 9.15 7.13 -20.70
CA ASP A 85 10.27 7.80 -20.05
C ASP A 85 10.03 9.31 -19.86
N ALA A 86 11.02 10.02 -19.36
CA ALA A 86 10.94 11.47 -19.15
C ALA A 86 10.77 12.26 -20.45
N SER A 87 11.32 11.76 -21.58
CA SER A 87 11.20 12.43 -22.88
C SER A 87 9.77 12.35 -23.44
N CYS A 88 9.12 11.19 -23.29
CA CYS A 88 7.72 10.98 -23.63
C CYS A 88 6.81 11.91 -22.80
N LEU A 89 7.09 12.01 -21.48
CA LEU A 89 6.34 12.91 -20.58
C LEU A 89 6.56 14.38 -20.94
N ALA A 90 7.75 14.79 -21.33
CA ALA A 90 8.03 16.15 -21.78
C ALA A 90 7.24 16.50 -23.07
N GLY A 91 7.16 15.56 -24.01
CA GLY A 91 6.33 15.70 -25.20
C GLY A 91 4.85 15.87 -24.87
N LEU A 92 4.32 14.99 -24.02
CA LEU A 92 2.93 15.05 -23.56
C LEU A 92 2.63 16.34 -22.79
N ARG A 93 3.53 16.74 -21.88
CA ARG A 93 3.43 18.02 -21.17
C ARG A 93 3.33 19.19 -22.13
N LYS A 94 4.22 19.26 -23.12
CA LYS A 94 4.23 20.33 -24.14
C LYS A 94 2.90 20.37 -24.91
N PHE A 95 2.39 19.20 -25.29
CA PHE A 95 1.10 19.08 -25.97
C PHE A 95 -0.06 19.59 -25.06
N LEU A 96 -0.12 19.14 -23.83
CA LEU A 96 -1.19 19.56 -22.89
C LEU A 96 -1.16 21.06 -22.60
N LEU A 97 0.03 21.65 -22.52
CA LEU A 97 0.23 23.09 -22.26
C LEU A 97 -0.01 23.98 -23.49
N SER A 98 -0.17 23.41 -24.69
CA SER A 98 -0.61 24.17 -25.87
C SER A 98 -2.12 24.47 -25.87
N HIS A 99 -2.86 23.88 -24.90
CA HIS A 99 -4.29 24.12 -24.71
C HIS A 99 -4.52 24.98 -23.45
N SER A 100 -5.58 25.78 -23.48
CA SER A 100 -5.93 26.70 -22.37
C SER A 100 -6.95 26.08 -21.40
N HIS A 101 -7.71 25.07 -21.85
CA HIS A 101 -8.78 24.44 -21.10
C HIS A 101 -8.86 22.92 -21.37
N ILE A 102 -9.30 22.16 -20.36
CA ILE A 102 -9.46 20.69 -20.49
C ILE A 102 -10.49 20.29 -21.55
N ASP A 103 -11.47 21.14 -21.83
CA ASP A 103 -12.50 20.86 -22.84
C ASP A 103 -11.93 20.89 -24.27
N GLU A 104 -10.79 21.52 -24.48
CA GLU A 104 -10.09 21.51 -25.76
C GLU A 104 -9.38 20.16 -26.04
N LEU A 105 -9.30 19.27 -25.04
CA LEU A 105 -8.70 17.93 -25.15
C LEU A 105 -9.71 16.85 -25.60
N THR A 106 -10.72 17.21 -26.39
CA THR A 106 -11.80 16.28 -26.81
C THR A 106 -11.31 15.18 -27.74
N ASP A 107 -10.40 15.52 -28.64
CA ASP A 107 -9.97 14.64 -29.73
C ASP A 107 -8.55 14.09 -29.51
N LEU A 108 -8.11 13.97 -28.24
CA LEU A 108 -6.82 13.38 -27.92
C LEU A 108 -6.93 11.83 -27.95
N PRO A 109 -6.35 11.15 -28.96
CA PRO A 109 -6.38 9.70 -29.04
C PRO A 109 -5.79 9.05 -27.78
N GLY A 110 -6.46 8.01 -27.28
CA GLY A 110 -6.07 7.36 -26.03
C GLY A 110 -6.64 7.99 -24.74
N LEU A 111 -7.22 9.18 -24.81
CA LEU A 111 -7.84 9.85 -23.68
C LEU A 111 -9.36 9.60 -23.65
N SER A 112 -9.84 8.84 -22.68
CA SER A 112 -11.27 8.69 -22.47
C SER A 112 -11.89 9.95 -21.88
N GLU A 113 -13.15 10.24 -22.22
CA GLU A 113 -13.91 11.38 -21.70
C GLU A 113 -13.89 11.45 -20.16
N ARG A 114 -14.08 10.30 -19.50
CA ARG A 114 -14.03 10.17 -18.05
C ARG A 114 -12.70 10.63 -17.44
N ARG A 115 -11.60 10.59 -18.19
CA ARG A 115 -10.26 10.93 -17.73
C ARG A 115 -9.80 12.32 -18.13
N ARG A 116 -10.53 12.99 -19.01
CA ARG A 116 -10.18 14.33 -19.50
C ARG A 116 -9.92 15.31 -18.37
N GLY A 117 -10.81 15.37 -17.38
CA GLY A 117 -10.69 16.30 -16.25
C GLY A 117 -9.50 16.07 -15.31
N VAL A 118 -8.84 14.91 -15.39
CA VAL A 118 -7.76 14.54 -14.45
C VAL A 118 -6.43 14.24 -15.14
N ILE A 119 -6.35 14.32 -16.48
CA ILE A 119 -5.11 13.98 -17.20
C ILE A 119 -4.00 15.00 -16.93
N VAL A 120 -4.29 16.30 -16.99
CA VAL A 120 -3.29 17.36 -16.78
C VAL A 120 -2.69 17.32 -15.38
N PRO A 121 -3.49 17.30 -14.29
CA PRO A 121 -2.95 17.11 -12.94
C PRO A 121 -2.23 15.78 -12.78
N GLY A 122 -2.72 14.72 -13.42
CA GLY A 122 -2.07 13.41 -13.39
C GLY A 122 -0.66 13.43 -14.01
N VAL A 123 -0.50 14.04 -15.17
CA VAL A 123 0.81 14.22 -15.82
C VAL A 123 1.73 15.09 -14.96
N ALA A 124 1.23 16.15 -14.32
CA ALA A 124 2.04 16.97 -13.42
C ALA A 124 2.58 16.16 -12.22
N ILE A 125 1.75 15.28 -11.63
CA ILE A 125 2.17 14.37 -10.56
C ILE A 125 3.24 13.40 -11.06
N ILE A 126 3.03 12.77 -12.21
CA ILE A 126 3.97 11.79 -12.77
C ILE A 126 5.32 12.45 -13.07
N CYS A 127 5.35 13.64 -13.66
CA CYS A 127 6.58 14.41 -13.87
C CYS A 127 7.32 14.66 -12.54
N GLY A 128 6.59 15.05 -11.49
CA GLY A 128 7.18 15.26 -10.16
C GLY A 128 7.81 13.98 -9.58
N VAL A 129 7.14 12.82 -9.76
CA VAL A 129 7.66 11.52 -9.34
C VAL A 129 8.94 11.13 -10.12
N PHE A 130 8.91 11.29 -11.44
CA PHE A 130 10.05 10.98 -12.31
C PHE A 130 11.29 11.76 -11.90
N ASP A 131 11.16 13.07 -11.75
CA ASP A 131 12.28 13.95 -11.43
C ASP A 131 12.77 13.75 -9.99
N ALA A 132 11.86 13.61 -9.01
CA ALA A 132 12.25 13.46 -7.61
C ALA A 132 12.97 12.13 -7.36
N LEU A 133 12.48 11.03 -7.91
CA LEU A 133 13.09 9.69 -7.77
C LEU A 133 14.18 9.41 -8.81
N GLY A 134 14.19 10.12 -9.93
CA GLY A 134 15.07 9.83 -11.06
C GLY A 134 14.68 8.52 -11.75
N VAL A 135 13.37 8.36 -12.02
CA VAL A 135 12.86 7.20 -12.76
C VAL A 135 13.29 7.32 -14.21
N ALA A 136 14.00 6.31 -14.72
CA ALA A 136 14.44 6.30 -16.11
C ALA A 136 13.33 5.88 -17.06
N HIS A 137 12.59 4.82 -16.70
CA HIS A 137 11.50 4.27 -17.48
C HIS A 137 10.42 3.70 -16.56
N MET A 138 9.16 3.79 -16.95
CA MET A 138 8.02 3.26 -16.22
C MET A 138 7.12 2.44 -17.14
N ASN A 139 6.87 1.20 -16.78
CA ASN A 139 5.85 0.37 -17.38
C ASN A 139 4.50 0.59 -16.69
N THR A 140 3.41 0.25 -17.35
CA THR A 140 2.09 0.27 -16.70
C THR A 140 1.59 -1.14 -16.42
N SER A 141 0.78 -1.26 -15.36
CA SER A 141 0.10 -2.49 -15.03
C SER A 141 -1.39 -2.37 -15.35
N PRO A 142 -1.99 -3.38 -16.02
CA PRO A 142 -3.44 -3.45 -16.18
C PRO A 142 -4.14 -3.67 -14.84
N GLY A 143 -3.45 -4.29 -13.88
CA GLY A 143 -3.94 -4.51 -12.52
C GLY A 143 -3.90 -3.24 -11.68
N ALA A 144 -4.85 -3.13 -10.76
CA ALA A 144 -4.95 -2.07 -9.77
C ALA A 144 -5.23 -2.70 -8.39
N LEU A 145 -5.56 -1.89 -7.39
CA LEU A 145 -5.84 -2.34 -6.03
C LEU A 145 -6.86 -3.48 -5.99
N ARG A 146 -7.91 -3.41 -6.82
CA ARG A 146 -8.96 -4.43 -6.88
C ARG A 146 -8.42 -5.80 -7.30
N GLU A 147 -7.65 -5.84 -8.37
CA GLU A 147 -7.01 -7.06 -8.87
C GLU A 147 -6.01 -7.60 -7.83
N GLY A 148 -5.25 -6.73 -7.18
CA GLY A 148 -4.35 -7.11 -6.09
C GLY A 148 -5.07 -7.76 -4.92
N VAL A 149 -6.24 -7.23 -4.53
CA VAL A 149 -7.09 -7.84 -3.48
C VAL A 149 -7.61 -9.20 -3.91
N ILE A 150 -8.07 -9.34 -5.17
CA ILE A 150 -8.53 -10.64 -5.70
C ILE A 150 -7.40 -11.66 -5.69
N TYR A 151 -6.21 -11.31 -6.17
CA TYR A 151 -5.04 -12.20 -6.15
C TYR A 151 -4.61 -12.56 -4.73
N GLU A 152 -4.70 -11.62 -3.79
CA GLU A 152 -4.43 -11.90 -2.38
C GLU A 152 -5.46 -12.89 -1.80
N MET A 153 -6.74 -12.73 -2.14
CA MET A 153 -7.80 -13.66 -1.71
C MET A 153 -7.61 -15.04 -2.34
N MET A 154 -7.29 -15.12 -3.64
CA MET A 154 -7.01 -16.40 -4.31
C MET A 154 -5.75 -17.07 -3.78
N GLY A 155 -4.72 -16.30 -3.44
CA GLY A 155 -3.50 -16.81 -2.82
C GLY A 155 -3.72 -17.45 -1.45
N ARG A 156 -4.80 -17.07 -0.75
CA ARG A 156 -5.20 -17.70 0.52
C ARG A 156 -5.72 -19.12 0.34
N GLU A 157 -6.26 -19.46 -0.83
CA GLU A 157 -6.76 -20.81 -1.12
C GLU A 157 -5.65 -21.78 -1.58
N VAL A 158 -4.54 -21.27 -2.12
CA VAL A 158 -3.55 -22.13 -2.81
C VAL A 158 -2.19 -22.17 -2.11
N HIS A 159 -1.77 -21.13 -1.38
CA HIS A 159 -0.49 -21.08 -0.67
C HIS A 159 -0.58 -20.21 0.58
N GLU A 160 -0.02 -20.72 1.66
CA GLU A 160 0.33 -20.07 2.93
C GLU A 160 -0.46 -18.79 3.28
N ASP A 161 -1.32 -18.87 4.27
CA ASP A 161 -2.14 -17.75 4.75
C ASP A 161 -1.30 -16.49 4.98
N VAL A 162 -1.70 -15.39 4.35
CA VAL A 162 -1.03 -14.07 4.48
C VAL A 162 -0.88 -13.69 5.96
N ARG A 163 -1.85 -14.08 6.80
CA ARG A 163 -1.84 -13.86 8.25
C ARG A 163 -0.70 -14.58 8.93
N GLU A 164 -0.37 -15.81 8.51
CA GLU A 164 0.79 -16.58 9.01
C GLU A 164 2.10 -15.84 8.74
N ARG A 165 2.26 -15.32 7.52
CA ARG A 165 3.45 -14.52 7.16
C ARG A 165 3.53 -13.24 7.98
N THR A 166 2.40 -12.60 8.21
CA THR A 166 2.31 -11.38 9.02
C THR A 166 2.72 -11.65 10.45
N VAL A 167 2.19 -12.71 11.08
CA VAL A 167 2.56 -13.15 12.44
C VAL A 167 4.05 -13.49 12.51
N SER A 168 4.56 -14.31 11.59
CA SER A 168 5.98 -14.69 11.54
C SER A 168 6.90 -13.47 11.33
N SER A 169 6.47 -12.49 10.53
CA SER A 169 7.22 -11.23 10.35
C SER A 169 7.24 -10.37 11.61
N LEU A 170 6.11 -10.30 12.34
CA LEU A 170 6.03 -9.55 13.60
C LEU A 170 6.88 -10.21 14.69
N MET A 171 6.84 -11.54 14.81
CA MET A 171 7.70 -12.32 15.73
C MET A 171 9.18 -12.02 15.49
N ARG A 172 9.63 -12.09 14.23
CA ARG A 172 11.03 -11.81 13.87
C ARG A 172 11.44 -10.37 14.22
N ARG A 173 10.58 -9.38 13.93
CA ARG A 173 10.87 -7.96 14.24
C ARG A 173 10.95 -7.68 15.73
N ALA A 174 10.16 -8.41 16.52
CA ALA A 174 10.12 -8.29 17.97
C ALA A 174 11.08 -9.25 18.69
N GLU A 175 11.86 -10.04 17.94
CA GLU A 175 12.80 -11.04 18.46
C GLU A 175 12.15 -11.99 19.47
N VAL A 176 10.92 -12.44 19.18
CA VAL A 176 10.18 -13.37 20.04
C VAL A 176 10.90 -14.71 20.07
N ASP A 177 11.01 -15.29 21.28
CA ASP A 177 11.55 -16.66 21.45
C ASP A 177 10.62 -17.68 20.79
N GLN A 178 11.08 -18.24 19.67
CA GLN A 178 10.32 -19.21 18.87
C GLN A 178 9.99 -20.47 19.67
N GLN A 179 10.93 -20.97 20.46
CA GLN A 179 10.73 -22.21 21.22
C GLN A 179 9.64 -22.02 22.29
N ASN A 180 9.67 -20.89 22.99
CA ASN A 180 8.64 -20.56 23.99
C ASN A 180 7.28 -20.35 23.30
N ALA A 181 7.24 -19.63 22.19
CA ALA A 181 6.02 -19.40 21.41
C ALA A 181 5.38 -20.72 20.95
N ASP A 182 6.17 -21.67 20.43
CA ASP A 182 5.69 -22.97 19.99
C ASP A 182 5.13 -23.83 21.14
N GLN A 183 5.74 -23.76 22.33
CA GLN A 183 5.23 -24.43 23.52
C GLN A 183 3.88 -23.86 23.97
N VAL A 184 3.77 -22.55 24.02
CA VAL A 184 2.52 -21.86 24.39
C VAL A 184 1.42 -22.12 23.37
N GLU A 185 1.73 -22.08 22.08
CA GLU A 185 0.80 -22.44 21.00
C GLU A 185 0.28 -23.89 21.19
N SER A 186 1.18 -24.83 21.38
CA SER A 186 0.82 -26.25 21.52
C SER A 186 -0.12 -26.47 22.69
N MET A 187 0.15 -25.83 23.83
CA MET A 187 -0.71 -25.92 25.02
C MET A 187 -2.06 -25.23 24.79
N ALA A 188 -2.07 -24.06 24.16
CA ALA A 188 -3.30 -23.33 23.86
C ALA A 188 -4.21 -24.14 22.91
N MET A 189 -3.63 -24.79 21.89
CA MET A 189 -4.40 -25.64 20.95
C MET A 189 -4.99 -26.87 21.66
N LEU A 190 -4.24 -27.50 22.56
CA LEU A 190 -4.73 -28.63 23.34
C LEU A 190 -5.92 -28.25 24.25
N LEU A 191 -5.88 -27.06 24.86
CA LEU A 191 -6.98 -26.54 25.65
C LEU A 191 -8.18 -26.13 24.78
N PHE A 192 -7.92 -25.54 23.62
CA PHE A 192 -8.95 -25.17 22.65
C PHE A 192 -9.78 -26.38 22.24
N GLU A 193 -9.13 -27.49 21.84
CA GLU A 193 -9.82 -28.72 21.44
C GLU A 193 -10.78 -29.27 22.51
N LYS A 194 -10.45 -29.07 23.80
CA LYS A 194 -11.32 -29.49 24.90
C LYS A 194 -12.52 -28.57 25.13
N ALA A 195 -12.35 -27.27 24.89
CA ALA A 195 -13.39 -26.28 25.14
C ALA A 195 -14.26 -25.97 23.91
N ALA A 196 -13.77 -26.26 22.70
CA ALA A 196 -14.35 -25.80 21.46
C ALA A 196 -15.83 -26.20 21.28
N GLN A 197 -16.18 -27.45 21.63
CA GLN A 197 -17.56 -27.94 21.49
C GLN A 197 -18.50 -27.27 22.50
N GLU A 198 -18.09 -27.18 23.75
CA GLU A 198 -18.91 -26.63 24.84
C GLU A 198 -19.14 -25.12 24.64
N TRP A 199 -18.14 -24.40 24.17
CA TRP A 199 -18.18 -22.96 23.98
C TRP A 199 -18.54 -22.54 22.55
N HIS A 200 -18.87 -23.50 21.68
CA HIS A 200 -19.23 -23.24 20.27
C HIS A 200 -18.17 -22.43 19.52
N LEU A 201 -16.90 -22.69 19.78
CA LEU A 201 -15.78 -22.01 19.14
C LEU A 201 -15.61 -22.48 17.69
N THR A 202 -15.20 -21.54 16.82
CA THR A 202 -15.04 -21.75 15.39
C THR A 202 -13.56 -21.92 15.00
N GLU A 203 -13.26 -22.32 13.76
CA GLU A 203 -11.91 -22.32 13.21
C GLU A 203 -11.26 -20.91 13.23
N THR A 204 -12.05 -19.86 13.06
CA THR A 204 -11.56 -18.48 13.17
C THR A 204 -11.06 -18.19 14.60
N ASP A 205 -11.76 -18.69 15.61
CA ASP A 205 -11.36 -18.53 17.02
C ASP A 205 -10.09 -19.32 17.32
N ARG A 206 -9.99 -20.52 16.71
CA ARG A 206 -8.79 -21.38 16.78
C ARG A 206 -7.57 -20.66 16.20
N ASP A 207 -7.70 -20.09 15.02
CA ASP A 207 -6.63 -19.35 14.37
C ASP A 207 -6.22 -18.11 15.18
N LEU A 208 -7.18 -17.34 15.68
CA LEU A 208 -6.90 -16.17 16.52
C LEU A 208 -6.15 -16.52 17.80
N LEU A 209 -6.57 -17.60 18.49
CA LEU A 209 -5.86 -18.09 19.68
C LEU A 209 -4.44 -18.55 19.34
N ARG A 210 -4.27 -19.26 18.24
CA ARG A 210 -2.98 -19.75 17.76
C ARG A 210 -2.02 -18.58 17.50
N TRP A 211 -2.46 -17.55 16.79
CA TRP A 211 -1.65 -16.34 16.54
C TRP A 211 -1.38 -15.53 17.81
N ALA A 212 -2.37 -15.43 18.70
CA ALA A 212 -2.18 -14.74 19.99
C ALA A 212 -1.11 -15.44 20.84
N SER A 213 -1.12 -16.77 20.86
CA SER A 213 -0.12 -17.57 21.56
C SER A 213 1.29 -17.33 21.05
N ARG A 214 1.46 -17.18 19.74
CA ARG A 214 2.76 -16.86 19.12
C ARG A 214 3.22 -15.45 19.36
N LEU A 215 2.29 -14.51 19.52
CA LEU A 215 2.57 -13.09 19.71
C LEU A 215 2.53 -12.62 21.17
N HIS A 216 2.34 -13.53 22.13
CA HIS A 216 2.12 -13.16 23.53
C HIS A 216 3.27 -12.36 24.14
N GLU A 217 4.51 -12.56 23.65
CA GLU A 217 5.71 -11.86 24.12
C GLU A 217 6.18 -10.72 23.22
N VAL A 218 5.45 -10.38 22.14
CA VAL A 218 5.86 -9.33 21.21
C VAL A 218 6.17 -7.99 21.88
N GLY A 219 5.52 -7.69 23.00
CA GLY A 219 5.74 -6.47 23.77
C GLY A 219 7.03 -6.42 24.57
N LEU A 220 7.76 -7.55 24.72
CA LEU A 220 9.09 -7.58 25.34
C LEU A 220 10.10 -6.74 24.55
N SER A 221 9.90 -6.60 23.25
CA SER A 221 10.70 -5.70 22.40
C SER A 221 10.63 -4.22 22.82
N VAL A 222 9.62 -3.85 23.60
CA VAL A 222 9.46 -2.48 24.15
C VAL A 222 9.99 -2.42 25.58
N ALA A 223 9.44 -3.26 26.50
CA ALA A 223 9.89 -3.35 27.87
C ALA A 223 9.36 -4.62 28.57
N HIS A 224 10.11 -5.14 29.53
CA HIS A 224 9.68 -6.26 30.37
C HIS A 224 8.48 -5.90 31.26
N THR A 225 8.47 -4.68 31.80
CA THR A 225 7.36 -4.21 32.66
C THR A 225 6.11 -4.04 31.81
N GLN A 226 5.03 -4.73 32.19
CA GLN A 226 3.74 -4.66 31.51
C GLN A 226 3.78 -5.00 30.01
N PHE A 227 4.67 -5.91 29.58
CA PHE A 227 4.85 -6.25 28.17
C PHE A 227 3.56 -6.68 27.44
N HIS A 228 2.61 -7.28 28.15
CA HIS A 228 1.28 -7.59 27.62
C HIS A 228 0.50 -6.34 27.13
N LYS A 229 0.69 -5.18 27.80
CA LYS A 229 0.12 -3.89 27.36
C LYS A 229 0.86 -3.35 26.12
N HIS A 230 2.17 -3.48 26.11
CA HIS A 230 2.98 -3.11 24.94
C HIS A 230 2.66 -4.00 23.75
N GLY A 231 2.43 -5.30 23.98
CA GLY A 231 1.98 -6.23 22.93
C GLY A 231 0.63 -5.83 22.33
N GLN A 232 -0.35 -5.51 23.17
CA GLN A 232 -1.62 -4.95 22.70
C GLN A 232 -1.40 -3.73 21.82
N TYR A 233 -0.67 -2.73 22.29
CA TYR A 233 -0.42 -1.49 21.58
C TYR A 233 0.27 -1.74 20.22
N LEU A 234 1.30 -2.58 20.20
CA LEU A 234 2.00 -2.94 18.96
C LEU A 234 1.07 -3.60 17.95
N ILE A 235 0.21 -4.52 18.38
CA ILE A 235 -0.73 -5.20 17.49
C ILE A 235 -1.80 -4.23 16.99
N GLU A 236 -2.39 -3.40 17.84
CA GLU A 236 -3.44 -2.44 17.44
C GLU A 236 -2.96 -1.39 16.45
N HIS A 237 -1.70 -0.95 16.58
CA HIS A 237 -1.15 0.18 15.81
C HIS A 237 -0.18 -0.24 14.69
N SER A 238 0.06 -1.55 14.53
CA SER A 238 0.85 -2.08 13.41
C SER A 238 -0.02 -2.31 12.17
N ASP A 239 0.61 -2.21 11.00
CA ASP A 239 0.01 -2.68 9.76
C ASP A 239 0.10 -4.21 9.72
N LEU A 240 -1.03 -4.90 9.80
CA LEU A 240 -1.15 -6.36 9.82
C LEU A 240 -1.88 -6.86 8.58
N PRO A 241 -1.17 -7.05 7.44
CA PRO A 241 -1.77 -7.59 6.23
C PRO A 241 -2.49 -8.92 6.48
N GLY A 242 -3.69 -9.04 5.91
CA GLY A 242 -4.53 -10.23 6.06
C GLY A 242 -5.49 -10.18 7.24
N PHE A 243 -5.28 -9.32 8.22
CA PHE A 243 -6.19 -9.13 9.35
C PHE A 243 -7.21 -8.02 9.08
N SER A 244 -8.50 -8.30 9.32
CA SER A 244 -9.50 -7.24 9.42
C SER A 244 -9.28 -6.43 10.70
N LYS A 245 -9.81 -5.20 10.77
CA LYS A 245 -9.71 -4.38 12.00
C LYS A 245 -10.32 -5.07 13.21
N GLN A 246 -11.41 -5.82 13.03
CA GLN A 246 -12.02 -6.60 14.08
C GLN A 246 -11.11 -7.74 14.56
N MET A 247 -10.53 -8.51 13.64
CA MET A 247 -9.59 -9.58 13.99
C MET A 247 -8.34 -9.04 14.67
N GLN A 248 -7.80 -7.92 14.19
CA GLN A 248 -6.65 -7.23 14.79
C GLN A 248 -6.95 -6.80 16.23
N TRP A 249 -8.14 -6.26 16.48
CA TRP A 249 -8.59 -5.88 17.80
C TRP A 249 -8.72 -7.09 18.76
N ILE A 250 -9.34 -8.19 18.29
CA ILE A 250 -9.48 -9.43 19.09
C ILE A 250 -8.09 -9.99 19.41
N LEU A 251 -7.20 -10.06 18.43
CA LEU A 251 -5.83 -10.53 18.59
C LEU A 251 -5.07 -9.71 19.65
N ALA A 252 -5.17 -8.39 19.57
CA ALA A 252 -4.59 -7.46 20.54
C ALA A 252 -5.15 -7.68 21.96
N LEU A 253 -6.47 -7.91 22.07
CA LEU A 253 -7.14 -8.18 23.33
C LEU A 253 -6.68 -9.52 23.94
N LEU A 254 -6.55 -10.57 23.15
CA LEU A 254 -6.03 -11.86 23.60
C LEU A 254 -4.60 -11.72 24.14
N VAL A 255 -3.72 -11.05 23.39
CA VAL A 255 -2.35 -10.76 23.83
C VAL A 255 -2.34 -9.87 25.09
N ARG A 256 -3.27 -8.95 25.24
CA ARG A 256 -3.40 -8.14 26.45
C ARG A 256 -3.78 -8.96 27.67
N SER A 257 -4.66 -9.92 27.49
CA SER A 257 -5.35 -10.64 28.58
C SER A 257 -4.67 -11.92 29.02
N HIS A 258 -3.61 -12.37 28.32
CA HIS A 258 -2.90 -13.62 28.69
C HIS A 258 -2.23 -13.51 30.07
N ARG A 259 -2.02 -12.31 30.56
CA ARG A 259 -1.37 -12.06 31.86
C ARG A 259 -2.11 -10.96 32.61
N GLN A 260 -2.78 -11.26 33.68
CA GLN A 260 -3.60 -10.38 34.51
C GLN A 260 -5.09 -10.38 34.14
N LYS A 261 -5.89 -9.61 34.94
CA LYS A 261 -7.35 -9.52 34.77
C LYS A 261 -7.70 -8.88 33.41
N PHE A 262 -8.82 -9.34 32.84
CA PHE A 262 -9.40 -8.72 31.65
C PHE A 262 -9.58 -7.22 31.89
N PRO A 263 -9.26 -6.38 30.91
CA PRO A 263 -9.57 -4.97 30.96
C PRO A 263 -11.10 -4.80 30.99
N THR A 264 -11.60 -4.14 32.04
CA THR A 264 -13.01 -3.71 32.18
C THR A 264 -13.23 -2.43 31.40
#